data_4b7cf68a1c8da82f9b3343f31fdaae95
#
_entry.id   4b7cf68a1c8da82f9b3343f31fdaae95
#
_cell.length_a   1.000
_cell.length_b   1.000
_cell.length_c   1.000
_cell.angle_alpha   90.00
_cell.angle_beta   90.00
_cell.angle_gamma   90.00
#
_symmetry.space_group_name_H-M   'P 1'
#
loop_
_entity.id
_entity.type
_entity.pdbx_description
1 polymer ?
#
loop_
_entity_poly.entity_id
_entity_poly.type
_entity_poly.pdbx_seq_one_letter_code
_entity_poly.pdbx_strand_id
1 'polypeptide(L)'
;FEDLKLTIHDFGINSNKSSFGNINEPFEFLGYKFEDKLISVRETSIQKMYANIIKLFTLYKNKKYFSKEEFITRLNLKITGCVIDGKKYGWISFFSLINDYTLLFMLDKFVEKSCKNFNINYEEIKKFSRAIYEIKDPNTNYLTYDLSTLKTSKTKLVYDFYDDIDFY
;
A
#
# COMPACT_ATOMS: atom_id res chain seq x y z
N PHE A 1 -1.80 -26.55 19.29
CA PHE A 1 -2.50 -25.25 19.31
C PHE A 1 -3.02 -24.91 20.70
N GLU A 2 -3.51 -25.90 21.46
CA GLU A 2 -3.99 -25.71 22.84
C GLU A 2 -2.90 -25.17 23.77
N ASP A 3 -1.67 -25.66 23.67
CA ASP A 3 -0.50 -25.19 24.43
C ASP A 3 -0.16 -23.72 24.17
N LEU A 4 -0.52 -23.19 23.00
CA LEU A 4 -0.31 -21.80 22.60
C LEU A 4 -1.53 -20.92 22.87
N LYS A 5 -2.61 -21.45 23.48
CA LYS A 5 -3.90 -20.75 23.67
C LYS A 5 -4.48 -20.16 22.39
N LEU A 6 -4.23 -20.82 21.24
CA LEU A 6 -4.75 -20.43 19.94
C LEU A 6 -6.06 -21.17 19.67
N THR A 7 -7.07 -20.43 19.27
CA THR A 7 -8.38 -20.97 18.87
C THR A 7 -8.44 -21.11 17.36
N ILE A 8 -8.68 -22.32 16.86
CA ILE A 8 -9.01 -22.54 15.44
C ILE A 8 -10.50 -22.25 15.29
N HIS A 9 -10.85 -21.33 14.40
CA HIS A 9 -12.26 -21.05 14.10
C HIS A 9 -12.88 -22.22 13.35
N ASP A 10 -14.11 -22.58 13.73
CA ASP A 10 -14.87 -23.62 13.07
C ASP A 10 -15.14 -23.23 11.61
N PHE A 11 -14.84 -24.14 10.67
CA PHE A 11 -15.04 -23.95 9.24
C PHE A 11 -16.51 -23.75 8.85
N GLY A 12 -17.45 -24.23 9.65
CA GLY A 12 -18.89 -24.09 9.41
C GLY A 12 -19.49 -22.76 9.87
N ILE A 13 -18.95 -22.16 10.94
CA ILE A 13 -19.55 -20.98 11.60
C ILE A 13 -18.84 -19.70 11.20
N ASN A 14 -17.55 -19.76 10.91
CA ASN A 14 -16.70 -18.60 10.55
C ASN A 14 -15.94 -18.83 9.24
N SER A 15 -16.65 -19.18 8.18
CA SER A 15 -16.06 -19.49 6.85
C SER A 15 -15.15 -18.40 6.28
N ASN A 16 -15.31 -17.14 6.72
CA ASN A 16 -14.48 -16.02 6.29
C ASN A 16 -13.12 -15.93 7.00
N LYS A 17 -12.93 -16.66 8.12
CA LYS A 17 -11.71 -16.60 8.94
C LYS A 17 -10.83 -17.84 8.82
N SER A 18 -11.39 -18.94 8.35
CA SER A 18 -10.67 -20.19 8.14
C SER A 18 -11.06 -20.78 6.80
N SER A 19 -10.09 -21.22 6.04
CA SER A 19 -10.30 -21.92 4.77
C SER A 19 -9.48 -23.19 4.74
N PHE A 20 -10.01 -24.20 4.09
CA PHE A 20 -9.36 -25.48 3.85
C PHE A 20 -9.40 -25.75 2.35
N GLY A 21 -8.27 -26.16 1.77
CA GLY A 21 -8.18 -26.43 0.34
C GLY A 21 -6.87 -27.14 -0.02
N ASN A 22 -6.76 -27.46 -1.31
CA ASN A 22 -5.55 -28.04 -1.86
C ASN A 22 -4.50 -26.93 -2.05
N ILE A 23 -3.27 -27.17 -1.58
CA ILE A 23 -2.17 -26.20 -1.71
C ILE A 23 -1.78 -25.91 -3.17
N ASN A 24 -2.18 -26.76 -4.10
CA ASN A 24 -1.97 -26.57 -5.55
C ASN A 24 -3.07 -25.69 -6.20
N GLU A 25 -4.09 -25.31 -5.43
CA GLU A 25 -5.13 -24.37 -5.89
C GLU A 25 -4.81 -22.97 -5.40
N PRO A 26 -5.27 -21.92 -6.12
CA PRO A 26 -5.09 -20.55 -5.66
C PRO A 26 -5.73 -20.34 -4.29
N PHE A 27 -5.01 -19.68 -3.37
CA PHE A 27 -5.53 -19.36 -2.05
C PHE A 27 -5.13 -17.94 -1.63
N GLU A 28 -5.83 -17.41 -0.63
CA GLU A 28 -5.56 -16.10 -0.06
C GLU A 28 -5.14 -16.22 1.40
N PHE A 29 -4.09 -15.48 1.78
CA PHE A 29 -3.62 -15.41 3.15
C PHE A 29 -3.02 -14.03 3.45
N LEU A 30 -3.43 -13.41 4.57
CA LEU A 30 -2.98 -12.07 5.00
C LEU A 30 -3.06 -10.98 3.90
N GLY A 31 -4.08 -11.05 3.04
CA GLY A 31 -4.24 -10.10 1.94
C GLY A 31 -3.44 -10.40 0.69
N TYR A 32 -2.58 -11.41 0.71
CA TYR A 32 -1.92 -11.94 -0.48
C TYR A 32 -2.81 -12.96 -1.18
N LYS A 33 -2.64 -13.07 -2.50
CA LYS A 33 -3.14 -14.16 -3.34
C LYS A 33 -1.95 -14.98 -3.82
N PHE A 34 -1.98 -16.28 -3.59
CA PHE A 34 -0.99 -17.24 -4.03
C PHE A 34 -1.57 -18.09 -5.14
N GLU A 35 -0.88 -18.17 -6.26
CA GLU A 35 -1.27 -18.95 -7.43
C GLU A 35 -0.02 -19.53 -8.10
N ASP A 36 0.26 -20.80 -7.87
CA ASP A 36 1.53 -21.43 -8.23
C ASP A 36 2.73 -20.62 -7.72
N LYS A 37 3.55 -20.08 -8.61
CA LYS A 37 4.73 -19.27 -8.28
C LYS A 37 4.42 -17.76 -8.18
N LEU A 38 3.19 -17.36 -8.53
CA LEU A 38 2.76 -15.98 -8.48
C LEU A 38 2.29 -15.62 -7.06
N ILE A 39 2.89 -14.58 -6.51
CA ILE A 39 2.45 -13.95 -5.28
C ILE A 39 1.91 -12.57 -5.65
N SER A 40 0.61 -12.42 -5.61
CA SER A 40 -0.10 -11.19 -5.91
C SER A 40 -0.81 -10.66 -4.67
N VAL A 41 -1.66 -9.66 -4.85
CA VAL A 41 -2.47 -9.06 -3.80
C VAL A 41 -3.92 -9.44 -4.02
N ARG A 42 -4.65 -9.69 -2.93
CA ARG A 42 -6.08 -9.96 -2.95
C ARG A 42 -6.84 -8.81 -3.60
N GLU A 43 -7.82 -9.13 -4.44
CA GLU A 43 -8.60 -8.16 -5.21
C GLU A 43 -9.18 -7.03 -4.35
N THR A 44 -9.72 -7.34 -3.18
CA THR A 44 -10.27 -6.33 -2.27
C THR A 44 -9.24 -5.32 -1.78
N SER A 45 -7.98 -5.72 -1.60
CA SER A 45 -6.87 -4.83 -1.22
C SER A 45 -6.41 -3.96 -2.39
N ILE A 46 -6.46 -4.50 -3.62
CA ILE A 46 -6.20 -3.75 -4.86
C ILE A 46 -7.26 -2.65 -5.03
N GLN A 47 -8.54 -3.00 -4.89
CA GLN A 47 -9.66 -2.07 -5.02
C GLN A 47 -9.59 -0.96 -3.95
N LYS A 48 -9.21 -1.28 -2.72
CA LYS A 48 -8.96 -0.27 -1.68
C LYS A 48 -7.83 0.69 -2.08
N MET A 49 -6.73 0.20 -2.66
CA MET A 49 -5.64 1.06 -3.13
C MET A 49 -6.12 2.01 -4.23
N TYR A 50 -6.86 1.53 -5.23
CA TYR A 50 -7.46 2.39 -6.25
C TYR A 50 -8.37 3.45 -5.63
N ALA A 51 -9.26 3.06 -4.72
CA ALA A 51 -10.17 3.98 -4.04
C ALA A 51 -9.42 5.06 -3.24
N ASN A 52 -8.36 4.68 -2.54
CA ASN A 52 -7.52 5.62 -1.78
C ASN A 52 -6.80 6.63 -2.68
N ILE A 53 -6.30 6.18 -3.84
CA ILE A 53 -5.70 7.09 -4.84
C ILE A 53 -6.77 8.04 -5.39
N ILE A 54 -7.92 7.54 -5.79
CA ILE A 54 -9.04 8.37 -6.30
C ILE A 54 -9.47 9.40 -5.25
N LYS A 55 -9.62 8.99 -3.99
CA LYS A 55 -9.97 9.87 -2.87
C LYS A 55 -8.98 11.03 -2.78
N LEU A 56 -7.67 10.77 -2.86
CA LEU A 56 -6.65 11.80 -2.78
C LEU A 56 -6.74 12.80 -3.94
N PHE A 57 -6.92 12.32 -5.18
CA PHE A 57 -7.13 13.20 -6.34
C PHE A 57 -8.42 14.03 -6.22
N THR A 58 -9.48 13.44 -5.69
CA THR A 58 -10.75 14.15 -5.45
C THR A 58 -10.61 15.27 -4.42
N LEU A 59 -9.89 14.99 -3.33
CA LEU A 59 -9.58 16.01 -2.31
C LEU A 59 -8.74 17.15 -2.88
N TYR A 60 -7.75 16.84 -3.72
CA TYR A 60 -6.94 17.84 -4.40
C TYR A 60 -7.77 18.69 -5.37
N LYS A 61 -8.64 18.07 -6.19
CA LYS A 61 -9.55 18.77 -7.12
C LYS A 61 -10.41 19.80 -6.39
N ASN A 62 -10.91 19.45 -5.24
CA ASN A 62 -11.81 20.32 -4.49
C ASN A 62 -11.09 21.49 -3.82
N LYS A 63 -9.76 21.63 -4.01
CA LYS A 63 -8.89 22.71 -3.50
C LYS A 63 -9.05 23.02 -2.02
N LYS A 64 -9.54 22.06 -1.24
CA LYS A 64 -10.06 22.32 0.11
C LYS A 64 -8.99 22.15 1.19
N TYR A 65 -7.87 21.46 0.90
CA TYR A 65 -7.04 20.94 1.99
C TYR A 65 -5.54 21.07 1.82
N PHE A 66 -4.95 21.16 0.59
CA PHE A 66 -3.49 21.13 0.42
C PHE A 66 -2.99 21.72 -0.91
N SER A 67 -1.73 22.18 -0.92
CA SER A 67 -1.03 22.65 -2.12
C SER A 67 -0.69 21.49 -3.08
N LYS A 68 -0.20 21.86 -4.28
CA LYS A 68 0.30 20.87 -5.25
C LYS A 68 1.45 20.03 -4.66
N GLU A 69 2.37 20.66 -3.98
CA GLU A 69 3.54 20.02 -3.36
C GLU A 69 3.11 19.05 -2.25
N GLU A 70 2.14 19.45 -1.44
CA GLU A 70 1.58 18.59 -0.40
C GLU A 70 0.83 17.41 -1.00
N PHE A 71 0.08 17.61 -2.08
CA PHE A 71 -0.56 16.52 -2.82
C PHE A 71 0.46 15.50 -3.35
N ILE A 72 1.53 15.98 -4.01
CA ILE A 72 2.59 15.12 -4.54
C ILE A 72 3.23 14.33 -3.40
N THR A 73 3.52 14.97 -2.27
CA THR A 73 4.09 14.31 -1.08
C THR A 73 3.17 13.22 -0.57
N ARG A 74 1.86 13.49 -0.42
CA ARG A 74 0.87 12.51 0.05
C ARG A 74 0.71 11.34 -0.92
N LEU A 75 0.68 11.61 -2.23
CA LEU A 75 0.60 10.56 -3.25
C LEU A 75 1.85 9.67 -3.24
N ASN A 76 3.02 10.28 -3.15
CA ASN A 76 4.27 9.54 -3.03
C ASN A 76 4.33 8.68 -1.76
N LEU A 77 3.87 9.20 -0.62
CA LEU A 77 3.75 8.42 0.62
C LEU A 77 2.82 7.22 0.48
N LYS A 78 1.69 7.36 -0.23
CA LYS A 78 0.79 6.21 -0.49
C LYS A 78 1.45 5.13 -1.35
N ILE A 79 2.32 5.52 -2.27
CA ILE A 79 3.03 4.59 -3.17
C ILE A 79 4.19 3.92 -2.46
N THR A 80 5.05 4.68 -1.77
CA THR A 80 6.29 4.17 -1.19
C THR A 80 6.17 3.77 0.27
N GLY A 81 5.15 4.27 0.96
CA GLY A 81 5.08 4.19 2.41
C GLY A 81 6.08 5.15 3.09
N CYS A 82 6.32 4.91 4.37
CA CYS A 82 7.22 5.71 5.19
C CYS A 82 7.93 4.86 6.25
N VAL A 83 8.94 5.45 6.87
CA VAL A 83 9.61 4.92 8.07
C VAL A 83 9.24 5.79 9.26
N ILE A 84 8.86 5.16 10.38
CA ILE A 84 8.59 5.81 11.65
C ILE A 84 9.27 4.99 12.73
N ASP A 85 10.16 5.61 13.49
CA ASP A 85 10.91 4.94 14.55
C ASP A 85 11.58 3.62 14.05
N GLY A 86 12.15 3.65 12.84
CA GLY A 86 12.83 2.52 12.20
C GLY A 86 11.92 1.43 11.63
N LYS A 87 10.61 1.56 11.76
CA LYS A 87 9.64 0.61 11.20
C LYS A 87 9.08 1.13 9.88
N LYS A 88 8.97 0.23 8.91
CA LYS A 88 8.40 0.53 7.59
C LYS A 88 6.88 0.37 7.61
N TYR A 89 6.17 1.37 7.09
CA TYR A 89 4.71 1.40 7.00
C TYR A 89 4.27 1.70 5.56
N GLY A 90 3.06 1.30 5.23
CA GLY A 90 2.45 1.53 3.92
C GLY A 90 2.21 0.26 3.12
N TRP A 91 1.39 0.39 2.09
CA TRP A 91 0.91 -0.74 1.29
C TRP A 91 2.05 -1.55 0.66
N ILE A 92 3.03 -0.88 0.04
CA ILE A 92 4.15 -1.57 -0.61
C ILE A 92 5.05 -2.30 0.41
N SER A 93 5.16 -1.76 1.63
CA SER A 93 5.93 -2.40 2.70
C SER A 93 5.23 -3.64 3.23
N PHE A 94 3.90 -3.58 3.38
CA PHE A 94 3.08 -4.71 3.78
C PHE A 94 3.12 -5.82 2.71
N PHE A 95 2.97 -5.45 1.44
CA PHE A 95 2.98 -6.39 0.30
C PHE A 95 4.37 -6.58 -0.31
N SER A 96 5.43 -6.55 0.48
CA SER A 96 6.82 -6.63 0.00
C SER A 96 7.20 -7.96 -0.67
N LEU A 97 6.42 -9.02 -0.45
CA LEU A 97 6.68 -10.34 -1.03
C LEU A 97 6.14 -10.51 -2.45
N ILE A 98 5.31 -9.58 -2.95
CA ILE A 98 4.71 -9.73 -4.29
C ILE A 98 5.78 -9.82 -5.39
N ASN A 99 5.49 -10.67 -6.38
CA ASN A 99 6.24 -10.78 -7.62
C ASN A 99 5.36 -10.56 -8.85
N ASP A 100 4.11 -10.10 -8.65
CA ASP A 100 3.18 -9.71 -9.70
C ASP A 100 3.50 -8.30 -10.21
N TYR A 101 4.49 -8.22 -11.09
CA TYR A 101 4.89 -6.94 -11.71
C TYR A 101 3.81 -6.39 -12.64
N THR A 102 2.93 -7.26 -13.19
CA THR A 102 1.81 -6.81 -14.03
C THR A 102 0.86 -5.93 -13.23
N LEU A 103 0.50 -6.36 -12.01
CA LEU A 103 -0.30 -5.55 -11.09
C LEU A 103 0.38 -4.20 -10.78
N LEU A 104 1.68 -4.20 -10.49
CA LEU A 104 2.40 -2.96 -10.16
C LEU A 104 2.42 -1.98 -11.34
N PHE A 105 2.63 -2.47 -12.58
CA PHE A 105 2.55 -1.64 -13.77
C PHE A 105 1.13 -1.13 -14.06
N MET A 106 0.10 -1.91 -13.72
CA MET A 106 -1.29 -1.44 -13.84
C MET A 106 -1.57 -0.30 -12.86
N LEU A 107 -1.09 -0.39 -11.63
CA LEU A 107 -1.18 0.68 -10.65
C LEU A 107 -0.43 1.94 -11.10
N ASP A 108 0.79 1.79 -11.63
CA ASP A 108 1.58 2.91 -12.17
C ASP A 108 0.85 3.60 -13.33
N LYS A 109 0.30 2.85 -14.28
CA LYS A 109 -0.49 3.40 -15.39
C LYS A 109 -1.75 4.11 -14.93
N PHE A 110 -2.40 3.59 -13.90
CA PHE A 110 -3.57 4.24 -13.31
C PHE A 110 -3.21 5.59 -12.70
N VAL A 111 -2.12 5.66 -11.94
CA VAL A 111 -1.62 6.93 -11.37
C VAL A 111 -1.22 7.89 -12.48
N GLU A 112 -0.49 7.43 -13.50
CA GLU A 112 -0.08 8.26 -14.65
C GLU A 112 -1.29 8.89 -15.36
N LYS A 113 -2.32 8.07 -15.66
CA LYS A 113 -3.55 8.55 -16.27
C LYS A 113 -4.27 9.57 -15.39
N SER A 114 -4.31 9.33 -14.09
CA SER A 114 -4.90 10.25 -13.14
C SER A 114 -4.13 11.57 -13.08
N CYS A 115 -2.81 11.53 -13.04
CA CYS A 115 -1.96 12.73 -13.07
C CYS A 115 -2.22 13.57 -14.32
N LYS A 116 -2.31 12.95 -15.51
CA LYS A 116 -2.65 13.65 -16.77
C LYS A 116 -4.00 14.37 -16.68
N ASN A 117 -5.01 13.73 -16.12
CA ASN A 117 -6.35 14.32 -15.96
C ASN A 117 -6.38 15.53 -15.02
N PHE A 118 -5.40 15.66 -14.14
CA PHE A 118 -5.31 16.73 -13.14
C PHE A 118 -4.16 17.71 -13.38
N ASN A 119 -3.48 17.62 -14.55
CA ASN A 119 -2.33 18.46 -14.91
C ASN A 119 -1.18 18.38 -13.87
N ILE A 120 -0.95 17.19 -13.30
CA ILE A 120 0.17 16.89 -12.42
C ILE A 120 1.30 16.30 -13.26
N ASN A 121 2.53 16.80 -13.08
CA ASN A 121 3.69 16.20 -13.72
C ASN A 121 3.97 14.81 -13.13
N TYR A 122 3.84 13.76 -13.94
CA TYR A 122 4.04 12.39 -13.50
C TYR A 122 5.51 12.08 -13.15
N GLU A 123 6.46 12.84 -13.66
CA GLU A 123 7.88 12.66 -13.31
C GLU A 123 8.18 12.95 -11.83
N GLU A 124 7.35 13.77 -11.18
CA GLU A 124 7.44 14.06 -9.76
C GLU A 124 6.84 12.94 -8.87
N ILE A 125 6.17 11.96 -9.50
CA ILE A 125 5.47 10.89 -8.80
C ILE A 125 6.30 9.61 -8.80
N LYS A 126 6.36 8.97 -7.64
CA LYS A 126 7.01 7.67 -7.46
C LYS A 126 6.20 6.56 -8.13
N LYS A 127 6.85 5.41 -8.38
CA LYS A 127 6.24 4.27 -9.06
C LYS A 127 6.19 3.06 -8.13
N PHE A 128 5.07 2.34 -8.13
CA PHE A 128 4.91 1.09 -7.39
C PHE A 128 5.92 0.04 -7.85
N SER A 129 6.08 -0.10 -9.18
CA SER A 129 7.03 -1.05 -9.77
C SER A 129 8.48 -0.80 -9.33
N ARG A 130 8.85 0.45 -9.10
CA ARG A 130 10.17 0.80 -8.58
C ARG A 130 10.25 0.65 -7.08
N ALA A 131 9.21 1.08 -6.35
CA ALA A 131 9.17 0.99 -4.90
C ALA A 131 9.34 -0.45 -4.40
N ILE A 132 8.67 -1.43 -5.03
CA ILE A 132 8.80 -2.84 -4.65
C ILE A 132 10.21 -3.39 -4.90
N TYR A 133 10.84 -3.00 -6.01
CA TYR A 133 12.20 -3.42 -6.31
C TYR A 133 13.18 -2.91 -5.25
N GLU A 134 13.06 -1.67 -4.87
CA GLU A 134 13.97 -1.01 -3.95
C GLU A 134 13.72 -1.38 -2.49
N ILE A 135 12.49 -1.75 -2.11
CA ILE A 135 12.21 -2.24 -0.75
C ILE A 135 12.84 -3.61 -0.49
N LYS A 136 13.10 -4.39 -1.55
CA LYS A 136 13.74 -5.70 -1.51
C LYS A 136 15.28 -5.60 -1.48
N ASP A 137 15.85 -4.48 -1.89
CA ASP A 137 17.29 -4.27 -1.87
C ASP A 137 17.70 -3.51 -0.58
N PRO A 138 18.42 -4.15 0.36
CA PRO A 138 18.83 -3.51 1.60
C PRO A 138 19.85 -2.38 1.41
N ASN A 139 20.47 -2.27 0.23
CA ASN A 139 21.50 -1.25 -0.08
C ASN A 139 20.89 0.01 -0.69
N THR A 140 19.62 0.01 -1.05
CA THR A 140 18.97 1.20 -1.59
C THR A 140 18.40 2.05 -0.46
N ASN A 141 18.86 3.28 -0.38
CA ASN A 141 18.24 4.34 0.41
C ASN A 141 16.97 4.86 -0.27
N TYR A 142 16.09 3.93 -0.71
CA TYR A 142 14.88 4.39 -1.35
C TYR A 142 13.95 5.00 -0.32
N LEU A 143 13.76 6.18 -0.53
CA LEU A 143 12.83 7.22 -0.14
C LEU A 143 11.52 6.74 0.51
N THR A 144 11.66 5.93 1.52
CA THR A 144 10.71 5.95 2.60
C THR A 144 10.95 7.25 3.34
N TYR A 145 10.01 8.17 3.27
CA TYR A 145 10.09 9.38 4.07
C TYR A 145 10.27 8.99 5.54
N ASP A 146 11.36 9.40 6.14
CA ASP A 146 11.53 9.25 7.59
C ASP A 146 10.71 10.33 8.28
N LEU A 147 9.54 9.96 8.75
CA LEU A 147 8.64 10.87 9.45
C LEU A 147 9.05 11.10 10.91
N SER A 148 9.98 10.32 11.45
CA SER A 148 10.50 10.53 12.82
C SER A 148 11.20 11.89 12.97
N THR A 149 11.80 12.38 11.88
CA THR A 149 12.44 13.71 11.84
C THR A 149 11.44 14.87 11.67
N LEU A 150 10.19 14.59 11.30
CA LEU A 150 9.17 15.61 11.02
C LEU A 150 8.31 15.98 12.24
N LYS A 151 8.65 15.48 13.42
CA LYS A 151 7.86 15.65 14.66
C LYS A 151 7.60 17.11 15.07
N THR A 152 8.28 18.09 14.51
CA THR A 152 8.20 19.47 15.03
C THR A 152 7.41 20.46 14.19
N SER A 153 7.20 20.24 12.88
CA SER A 153 6.53 21.24 12.03
C SER A 153 5.39 20.75 11.15
N LYS A 154 5.16 19.44 11.05
CA LYS A 154 4.16 18.85 10.15
C LYS A 154 3.29 17.79 10.82
N THR A 155 2.99 17.96 12.10
CA THR A 155 2.21 17.03 12.93
C THR A 155 0.86 16.66 12.26
N LYS A 156 0.20 17.62 11.60
CA LYS A 156 -1.06 17.40 10.91
C LYS A 156 -0.90 16.43 9.71
N LEU A 157 0.20 16.54 8.96
CA LEU A 157 0.47 15.68 7.80
C LEU A 157 0.73 14.23 8.23
N VAL A 158 1.34 14.06 9.40
CA VAL A 158 1.60 12.74 9.99
C VAL A 158 0.29 12.13 10.52
N TYR A 159 -0.55 12.88 11.23
CA TYR A 159 -1.84 12.39 11.74
C TYR A 159 -2.81 12.08 10.61
N ASP A 160 -2.96 12.96 9.62
CA ASP A 160 -3.80 12.71 8.45
C ASP A 160 -3.29 11.49 7.63
N PHE A 161 -1.98 11.20 7.70
CA PHE A 161 -1.39 10.03 7.06
C PHE A 161 -1.66 8.75 7.87
N TYR A 162 -1.64 8.81 9.20
CA TYR A 162 -2.04 7.69 10.06
C TYR A 162 -3.51 7.32 9.88
N ASP A 163 -4.40 8.31 9.71
CA ASP A 163 -5.81 8.07 9.40
C ASP A 163 -6.01 7.50 7.98
N ASP A 164 -5.04 7.72 7.08
CA ASP A 164 -5.02 7.20 5.71
C ASP A 164 -4.23 5.88 5.56
N ILE A 165 -3.42 5.48 6.53
CA ILE A 165 -2.85 4.13 6.62
C ILE A 165 -3.94 3.25 7.23
N ASP A 166 -4.71 2.57 6.37
CA ASP A 166 -5.44 1.40 6.81
C ASP A 166 -4.41 0.39 7.35
N PHE A 167 -4.28 0.30 8.67
CA PHE A 167 -3.54 -0.79 9.29
C PHE A 167 -4.27 -2.09 8.90
N TYR A 168 -3.68 -2.84 8.00
CA TYR A 168 -4.12 -4.17 7.60
C TYR A 168 -3.75 -5.17 8.68
#